data_bbc698c697862c96c7f3a26be3de1f0d
#
_entry.id   bbc698c697862c96c7f3a26be3de1f0d
#
_cell.length_a   1.000
_cell.length_b   1.000
_cell.length_c   1.000
_cell.angle_alpha   90.00
_cell.angle_beta   90.00
_cell.angle_gamma   90.00
#
_symmetry.space_group_name_H-M   'P 1'
#
loop_
_entity.id
_entity.type
_entity.pdbx_description
1 polymer ?
#
loop_
_entity_poly.entity_id
_entity_poly.type
_entity_poly.pdbx_seq_one_letter_code
_entity_poly.pdbx_strand_id
1 'polypeptide(L)'
;MIILLVGSGGREHAIARAIKNSPLTSKLFITPGNPGMQKLGECKNIPVDDIEGLCNLAKLIEANLVIIGPEVPLVKGLKNKLNNIGIKAFGPTAEAAMLLSLIHI
;
A
#
# COMPACT_ATOMS: atom_id res chain seq x y z
N MET A 1 8.89 1.39 9.77
CA MET A 1 8.43 0.61 8.62
C MET A 1 7.88 1.55 7.56
N ILE A 2 8.31 1.39 6.33
CA ILE A 2 7.81 2.19 5.20
C ILE A 2 6.75 1.37 4.49
N ILE A 3 5.54 1.93 4.33
CA ILE A 3 4.40 1.22 3.77
C ILE A 3 3.88 1.96 2.53
N LEU A 4 3.61 1.22 1.47
CA LEU A 4 2.96 1.73 0.27
C LEU A 4 1.55 1.15 0.21
N LEU A 5 0.55 2.02 0.15
CA LEU A 5 -0.85 1.64 -0.01
C LEU A 5 -1.30 1.98 -1.43
N VAL A 6 -1.77 0.98 -2.16
CA VAL A 6 -2.26 1.15 -3.53
C VAL A 6 -3.78 1.23 -3.51
N GLY A 7 -4.32 2.36 -3.93
CA GLY A 7 -5.76 2.57 -4.00
C GLY A 7 -6.17 3.99 -3.75
N SER A 8 -7.48 4.27 -3.85
CA SER A 8 -8.03 5.61 -3.69
C SER A 8 -9.44 5.62 -3.11
N GLY A 9 -10.02 4.47 -2.81
CA GLY A 9 -11.39 4.36 -2.32
C GLY A 9 -11.52 4.52 -0.81
N GLY A 10 -12.77 4.45 -0.33
CA GLY A 10 -13.07 4.59 1.09
C GLY A 10 -12.44 3.51 1.95
N ARG A 11 -12.36 2.28 1.43
CA ARG A 11 -11.72 1.17 2.14
C ARG A 11 -10.23 1.43 2.34
N GLU A 12 -9.55 1.89 1.32
CA GLU A 12 -8.13 2.23 1.40
C GLU A 12 -7.90 3.43 2.31
N HIS A 13 -8.83 4.39 2.31
CA HIS A 13 -8.76 5.53 3.22
C HIS A 13 -8.79 5.06 4.69
N ALA A 14 -9.68 4.12 5.02
CA ALA A 14 -9.77 3.57 6.38
C ALA A 14 -8.49 2.81 6.75
N ILE A 15 -7.94 2.04 5.82
CA ILE A 15 -6.68 1.33 6.02
C ILE A 15 -5.53 2.32 6.25
N ALA A 16 -5.48 3.38 5.46
CA ALA A 16 -4.44 4.40 5.59
C ALA A 16 -4.48 5.06 6.97
N ARG A 17 -5.68 5.36 7.47
CA ARG A 17 -5.84 5.96 8.80
C ARG A 17 -5.32 5.04 9.89
N ALA A 18 -5.64 3.75 9.81
CA ALA A 18 -5.18 2.77 10.78
C ALA A 18 -3.65 2.62 10.75
N ILE A 19 -3.07 2.58 9.54
CA ILE A 19 -1.62 2.45 9.37
C ILE A 19 -0.90 3.68 9.92
N LYS A 20 -1.40 4.87 9.63
CA LYS A 20 -0.78 6.12 10.10
C LYS A 20 -0.72 6.17 11.61
N ASN A 21 -1.74 5.67 12.29
CA ASN A 21 -1.83 5.69 13.74
C ASN A 21 -0.96 4.62 14.41
N SER A 22 -0.35 3.73 13.64
CA SER A 22 0.50 2.69 14.19
C SER A 22 1.90 3.23 14.55
N PRO A 23 2.43 2.91 15.73
CA PRO A 23 3.77 3.34 16.11
C PRO A 23 4.88 2.70 15.28
N LEU A 24 4.58 1.60 14.57
CA LEU A 24 5.55 0.91 13.72
C LEU A 24 5.69 1.55 12.34
N THR A 25 4.77 2.43 11.95
CA THR A 25 4.83 3.11 10.66
C THR A 25 5.70 4.35 10.75
N SER A 26 6.84 4.33 10.05
CA SER A 26 7.71 5.50 9.97
C SER A 26 7.29 6.41 8.84
N LYS A 27 6.79 5.85 7.71
CA LYS A 27 6.32 6.63 6.58
C LYS A 27 5.27 5.87 5.80
N LEU A 28 4.25 6.58 5.32
CA LEU A 28 3.18 6.03 4.51
C LEU A 28 3.12 6.74 3.16
N PHE A 29 3.19 5.98 2.08
CA PHE A 29 2.97 6.45 0.71
C PHE A 29 1.67 5.86 0.20
N ILE A 30 0.91 6.64 -0.56
CA ILE A 30 -0.38 6.24 -1.12
C ILE A 30 -0.40 6.54 -2.60
N THR A 31 -0.87 5.61 -3.41
CA THR A 31 -0.96 5.82 -4.85
C THR A 31 -2.20 5.14 -5.46
N PRO A 32 -3.00 5.80 -6.28
CA PRO A 32 -2.95 7.24 -6.56
C PRO A 32 -3.48 8.09 -5.40
N GLY A 33 -4.27 7.50 -4.47
CA GLY A 33 -4.86 8.22 -3.37
C GLY A 33 -5.98 9.14 -3.80
N ASN A 34 -6.43 9.97 -2.87
CA ASN A 34 -7.42 11.02 -3.12
C ASN A 34 -7.12 12.20 -2.20
N PRO A 35 -7.78 13.37 -2.39
CA PRO A 35 -7.46 14.56 -1.58
C PRO A 35 -7.56 14.36 -0.07
N GLY A 36 -8.50 13.53 0.40
CA GLY A 36 -8.63 13.24 1.83
C GLY A 36 -7.48 12.43 2.39
N MET A 37 -6.82 11.63 1.55
CA MET A 37 -5.68 10.81 1.97
C MET A 37 -4.38 11.57 2.06
N GLN A 38 -4.29 12.75 1.47
CA GLN A 38 -3.07 13.57 1.52
C GLN A 38 -2.68 13.95 2.94
N LYS A 39 -3.63 13.98 3.84
CA LYS A 39 -3.37 14.26 5.25
C LYS A 39 -2.81 13.05 5.99
N LEU A 40 -2.96 11.86 5.43
CA LEU A 40 -2.55 10.61 6.08
C LEU A 40 -1.17 10.15 5.61
N GLY A 41 -0.79 10.46 4.37
CA GLY A 41 0.49 10.05 3.83
C GLY A 41 0.81 10.80 2.55
N GLU A 42 2.01 10.54 2.03
CA GLU A 42 2.43 11.19 0.78
C GLU A 42 1.78 10.48 -0.41
N CYS A 43 0.96 11.19 -1.16
CA CYS A 43 0.29 10.63 -2.33
C CYS A 43 1.17 10.77 -3.57
N LYS A 44 1.29 9.68 -4.33
CA LYS A 44 1.98 9.64 -5.61
C LYS A 44 0.95 9.44 -6.72
N ASN A 45 1.26 9.91 -7.90
CA ASN A 45 0.30 9.87 -9.02
C ASN A 45 0.62 8.73 -9.98
N ILE A 46 0.52 7.50 -9.49
CA ILE A 46 0.72 6.30 -10.31
C ILE A 46 -0.59 5.54 -10.36
N PRO A 47 -1.15 5.29 -11.56
CA PRO A 47 -2.40 4.56 -11.70
C PRO A 47 -2.31 3.13 -11.15
N VAL A 48 -3.44 2.60 -10.67
CA VAL A 48 -3.48 1.27 -10.08
C VAL A 48 -3.21 0.14 -11.08
N ASP A 49 -3.33 0.41 -12.38
CA ASP A 49 -3.07 -0.58 -13.43
C ASP A 49 -1.64 -0.49 -13.99
N ASP A 50 -0.84 0.46 -13.55
CA ASP A 50 0.55 0.60 -13.97
C ASP A 50 1.46 -0.25 -13.06
N ILE A 51 1.54 -1.54 -13.36
CA ILE A 51 2.24 -2.50 -12.53
C ILE A 51 3.74 -2.19 -12.43
N GLU A 52 4.38 -1.85 -13.55
CA GLU A 52 5.80 -1.48 -13.53
C GLU A 52 6.05 -0.22 -12.73
N GLY A 53 5.21 0.79 -12.89
CA GLY A 53 5.32 2.04 -12.13
C GLY A 53 5.18 1.80 -10.63
N LEU A 54 4.24 0.93 -10.24
CA LEU A 54 4.04 0.59 -8.84
C LEU A 54 5.24 -0.15 -8.26
N CYS A 55 5.80 -1.10 -9.00
CA CYS A 55 7.01 -1.82 -8.57
C CYS A 55 8.21 -0.88 -8.45
N ASN A 56 8.37 0.02 -9.42
CA ASN A 56 9.46 0.98 -9.39
C ASN A 56 9.32 1.95 -8.21
N LEU A 57 8.12 2.39 -7.91
CA LEU A 57 7.87 3.24 -6.75
C LEU A 57 8.21 2.50 -5.46
N ALA A 58 7.77 1.25 -5.33
CA ALA A 58 8.04 0.46 -4.13
C ALA A 58 9.54 0.29 -3.90
N LYS A 59 10.31 0.09 -4.96
CA LYS A 59 11.77 0.01 -4.87
C LYS A 59 12.38 1.36 -4.48
N LEU A 60 11.91 2.43 -5.11
CA LEU A 60 12.45 3.78 -4.90
C LEU A 60 12.29 4.23 -3.45
N ILE A 61 11.14 3.97 -2.85
CA ILE A 61 10.86 4.35 -1.47
C ILE A 61 11.37 3.33 -0.46
N GLU A 62 11.91 2.23 -0.93
CA GLU A 62 12.37 1.13 -0.08
C GLU A 62 11.25 0.59 0.82
N ALA A 63 10.09 0.35 0.23
CA ALA A 63 8.92 -0.11 0.97
C ALA A 63 9.17 -1.45 1.66
N ASN A 64 8.80 -1.52 2.92
CA ASN A 64 8.82 -2.78 3.67
C ASN A 64 7.59 -3.63 3.34
N LEU A 65 6.45 -2.97 3.15
CA LEU A 65 5.17 -3.61 2.88
C LEU A 65 4.40 -2.82 1.83
N VAL A 66 3.64 -3.54 0.98
CA VAL A 66 2.71 -2.95 0.03
C VAL A 66 1.34 -3.54 0.28
N ILE A 67 0.33 -2.70 0.44
CA ILE A 67 -1.05 -3.13 0.59
C ILE A 67 -1.79 -2.75 -0.69
N ILE A 68 -2.39 -3.75 -1.34
CA ILE A 68 -3.06 -3.57 -2.63
C ILE A 68 -4.57 -3.64 -2.40
N GLY A 69 -5.24 -2.49 -2.51
CA GLY A 69 -6.69 -2.42 -2.32
C GLY A 69 -7.51 -2.89 -3.52
N PRO A 70 -7.26 -2.35 -4.74
CA PRO A 70 -8.04 -2.73 -5.91
C PRO A 70 -7.72 -4.12 -6.44
N GLU A 71 -8.69 -4.72 -7.14
CA GLU A 71 -8.51 -6.04 -7.77
C GLU A 71 -7.63 -5.99 -9.01
N VAL A 72 -7.66 -4.91 -9.77
CA VAL A 72 -6.94 -4.81 -11.04
C VAL A 72 -5.44 -5.10 -10.90
N PRO A 73 -4.71 -4.45 -9.99
CA PRO A 73 -3.28 -4.78 -9.84
C PRO A 73 -3.06 -6.21 -9.32
N LEU A 74 -3.97 -6.75 -8.51
CA LEU A 74 -3.86 -8.14 -8.05
C LEU A 74 -3.98 -9.11 -9.22
N VAL A 75 -4.97 -8.89 -10.10
CA VAL A 75 -5.17 -9.73 -11.29
C VAL A 75 -3.97 -9.64 -12.22
N LYS A 76 -3.37 -8.46 -12.35
CA LYS A 76 -2.20 -8.26 -13.22
C LYS A 76 -0.89 -8.78 -12.62
N GLY A 77 -0.93 -9.34 -11.43
CA GLY A 77 0.23 -9.99 -10.83
C GLY A 77 1.18 -9.08 -10.06
N LEU A 78 0.72 -7.93 -9.62
CA LEU A 78 1.56 -7.01 -8.84
C LEU A 78 2.12 -7.66 -7.59
N LYS A 79 1.29 -8.42 -6.87
CA LYS A 79 1.73 -9.10 -5.65
C LYS A 79 2.89 -10.04 -5.91
N ASN A 80 2.81 -10.83 -6.99
CA ASN A 80 3.89 -11.78 -7.34
C ASN A 80 5.15 -11.04 -7.75
N LYS A 81 5.04 -9.96 -8.52
CA LYS A 81 6.20 -9.17 -8.92
C LYS A 81 6.91 -8.56 -7.72
N LEU A 82 6.15 -8.03 -6.76
CA LEU A 82 6.73 -7.46 -5.55
C LEU A 82 7.41 -8.52 -4.70
N ASN A 83 6.78 -9.67 -4.53
CA ASN A 83 7.37 -10.78 -3.77
C ASN A 83 8.67 -11.25 -4.41
N ASN A 84 8.75 -11.27 -5.75
CA ASN A 84 9.94 -11.70 -6.46
C ASN A 84 11.14 -10.76 -6.25
N ILE A 85 10.90 -9.51 -5.91
CA ILE A 85 11.98 -8.54 -5.62
C ILE A 85 12.17 -8.33 -4.12
N GLY A 86 11.58 -9.19 -3.30
CA GLY A 86 11.79 -9.17 -1.85
C GLY A 86 10.90 -8.22 -1.07
N ILE A 87 9.86 -7.69 -1.70
CA ILE A 87 8.91 -6.79 -1.03
C ILE A 87 7.63 -7.54 -0.71
N LYS A 88 7.22 -7.54 0.56
CA LYS A 88 5.99 -8.21 0.96
C LYS A 88 4.77 -7.41 0.50
N ALA A 89 3.83 -8.10 -0.13
CA ALA A 89 2.60 -7.49 -0.64
C ALA A 89 1.38 -8.25 -0.13
N PHE A 90 0.33 -7.51 0.23
CA PHE A 90 -0.90 -8.07 0.78
C PHE A 90 -2.11 -7.52 0.03
N GLY A 91 -3.12 -8.39 -0.12
CA GLY A 91 -4.39 -7.98 -0.70
C GLY A 91 -5.29 -7.25 0.30
N PRO A 92 -6.51 -6.92 -0.12
CA PRO A 92 -7.34 -5.96 0.61
C PRO A 92 -8.17 -6.49 1.77
N THR A 93 -8.35 -7.79 1.90
CA THR A 93 -9.32 -8.34 2.85
C THR A 93 -8.65 -8.90 4.11
N ALA A 94 -8.69 -10.23 4.27
CA ALA A 94 -8.14 -10.89 5.44
C ALA A 94 -6.64 -10.64 5.63
N GLU A 95 -5.89 -10.53 4.53
CA GLU A 95 -4.45 -10.25 4.60
C GLU A 95 -4.18 -8.87 5.18
N ALA A 96 -4.96 -7.86 4.80
CA ALA A 96 -4.82 -6.52 5.35
C ALA A 96 -5.20 -6.49 6.83
N ALA A 97 -6.23 -7.24 7.22
CA ALA A 97 -6.61 -7.36 8.62
C ALA A 97 -5.52 -8.00 9.46
N MET A 98 -4.86 -9.03 8.94
CA MET A 98 -3.70 -9.65 9.60
C MET A 98 -2.56 -8.64 9.77
N LEU A 99 -2.29 -7.86 8.75
CA LEU A 99 -1.25 -6.84 8.81
C LEU A 99 -1.57 -5.81 9.88
N LEU A 100 -2.80 -5.33 9.94
CA LEU A 100 -3.22 -4.36 10.94
C LEU A 100 -3.07 -4.93 12.36
N SER A 101 -3.36 -6.21 12.53
CA SER A 101 -3.16 -6.90 13.81
C SER A 101 -1.69 -6.90 14.24
N LEU A 102 -0.78 -7.14 13.30
CA LEU A 102 0.66 -7.11 13.57
C LEU A 102 1.16 -5.71 13.89
N ILE A 103 0.61 -4.69 13.23
CA ILE A 103 1.02 -3.31 13.43
C ILE A 103 0.53 -2.74 14.75
N HIS A 104 -0.56 -3.26 15.29
CA HIS A 104 -1.16 -2.79 16.53
C HIS A 104 -0.57 -3.40 17.80
N ILE A 105 0.36 -4.30 17.67
CA ILE A 105 1.03 -4.89 18.83
C ILE A 105 2.12 -3.93 19.43
#